data_c76a0de3c2423fc9d7e47ea4b82c6204
#
_entry.id   c76a0de3c2423fc9d7e47ea4b82c6204
#
_cell.length_a   1.000
_cell.length_b   1.000
_cell.length_c   1.000
_cell.angle_alpha   90.00
_cell.angle_beta   90.00
_cell.angle_gamma   90.00
#
_symmetry.space_group_name_H-M   'P 1'
#
loop_
_entity.id
_entity.type
_entity.pdbx_description
1 polymer ?
#
loop_
_entity_poly.entity_id
_entity_poly.type
_entity_poly.pdbx_seq_one_letter_code
_entity_poly.pdbx_strand_id
1 'polypeptide(L)'
;MSECMVCDRIELTKAGKNPYFVRELETGYVVIGDYQRFYGYTVFICKQHASELFQLENDFKMKYLEEMSLVAECVYKAFPCDKIHYELLGVGSGVHMHWHIFPRREGDSPVKGPVWKVPKEEMYSEKYKPTTEQLEEMKEILGKELDKVFN
;
A
#
# COMPACT_ATOMS: atom_id res chain seq x y z
N MET A 1 -10.37 19.09 -7.30
CA MET A 1 -10.42 17.75 -6.68
C MET A 1 -11.45 16.89 -7.39
N SER A 2 -11.11 15.63 -7.64
CA SER A 2 -12.07 14.71 -8.22
C SER A 2 -12.92 14.07 -7.11
N GLU A 3 -13.95 13.31 -7.50
CA GLU A 3 -14.76 12.55 -6.55
C GLU A 3 -14.02 11.28 -6.08
N CYS A 4 -12.86 10.99 -6.64
CA CYS A 4 -12.04 9.83 -6.30
C CYS A 4 -10.76 10.27 -5.61
N MET A 5 -10.67 10.02 -4.30
CA MET A 5 -9.48 10.38 -3.52
C MET A 5 -8.23 9.62 -3.99
N VAL A 6 -8.41 8.45 -4.59
CA VAL A 6 -7.28 7.66 -5.09
C VAL A 6 -6.74 8.28 -6.37
N CYS A 7 -7.61 8.73 -7.28
CA CYS A 7 -7.18 9.47 -8.47
C CYS A 7 -6.45 10.76 -8.08
N ASP A 8 -6.92 11.45 -7.05
CA ASP A 8 -6.26 12.66 -6.55
C ASP A 8 -4.86 12.32 -6.03
N ARG A 9 -4.70 11.20 -5.33
CA ARG A 9 -3.41 10.74 -4.83
C ARG A 9 -2.46 10.39 -6.00
N ILE A 10 -2.99 9.80 -7.06
CA ILE A 10 -2.21 9.50 -8.27
C ILE A 10 -1.72 10.79 -8.93
N GLU A 11 -2.57 11.82 -9.02
CA GLU A 11 -2.16 13.10 -9.60
C GLU A 11 -1.06 13.77 -8.77
N LEU A 12 -1.14 13.68 -7.44
CA LEU A 12 -0.07 14.17 -6.56
C LEU A 12 1.23 13.40 -6.81
N THR A 13 1.13 12.09 -7.04
CA THR A 13 2.29 11.24 -7.34
C THR A 13 2.94 11.67 -8.65
N LYS A 14 2.13 11.86 -9.70
CA LYS A 14 2.63 12.31 -11.02
C LYS A 14 3.27 13.69 -10.95
N ALA A 15 2.78 14.54 -10.06
CA ALA A 15 3.32 15.90 -9.87
C ALA A 15 4.57 15.93 -8.99
N GLY A 16 5.01 14.78 -8.48
CA GLY A 16 6.15 14.70 -7.56
C GLY A 16 5.87 15.27 -6.17
N LYS A 17 4.59 15.33 -5.79
CA LYS A 17 4.15 15.96 -4.53
C LYS A 17 3.62 14.97 -3.50
N ASN A 18 3.77 13.67 -3.75
CA ASN A 18 3.35 12.64 -2.79
C ASN A 18 4.58 12.15 -2.01
N PRO A 19 4.72 12.54 -0.74
CA PRO A 19 5.90 12.15 0.05
C PRO A 19 5.95 10.64 0.33
N TYR A 20 4.84 9.93 0.21
CA TYR A 20 4.74 8.48 0.47
C TYR A 20 5.09 7.63 -0.75
N PHE A 21 5.30 8.25 -1.90
CA PHE A 21 5.59 7.53 -3.14
C PHE A 21 6.95 6.82 -3.07
N VAL A 22 6.94 5.54 -3.46
CA VAL A 22 8.17 4.73 -3.52
C VAL A 22 8.56 4.42 -4.96
N ARG A 23 7.61 3.88 -5.74
CA ARG A 23 7.94 3.44 -7.10
C ARG A 23 6.70 3.31 -7.97
N GLU A 24 6.85 3.64 -9.24
CA GLU A 24 5.86 3.36 -10.27
C GLU A 24 6.17 2.03 -10.94
N LEU A 25 5.17 1.16 -11.06
CA LEU A 25 5.25 -0.10 -11.80
C LEU A 25 4.37 0.01 -13.06
N GLU A 26 4.29 -1.06 -13.81
CA GLU A 26 3.51 -1.05 -15.06
C GLU A 26 2.03 -0.81 -14.80
N THR A 27 1.45 -1.45 -13.79
CA THR A 27 0.01 -1.41 -13.52
C THR A 27 -0.38 -0.56 -12.32
N GLY A 28 0.57 -0.08 -11.53
CA GLY A 28 0.23 0.64 -10.32
C GLY A 28 1.39 1.39 -9.69
N TYR A 29 1.10 2.01 -8.54
CA TYR A 29 2.05 2.82 -7.78
C TYR A 29 2.22 2.23 -6.39
N VAL A 30 3.48 2.05 -5.98
CA VAL A 30 3.82 1.60 -4.63
C VAL A 30 3.99 2.82 -3.75
N VAL A 31 3.23 2.89 -2.66
CA VAL A 31 3.34 3.98 -1.68
C VAL A 31 3.38 3.41 -0.26
N ILE A 32 4.07 4.08 0.64
CA ILE A 32 4.03 3.75 2.07
C ILE A 32 2.67 4.19 2.61
N GLY A 33 2.05 3.37 3.46
CA GLY A 33 0.78 3.71 4.09
C GLY A 33 0.92 4.90 5.03
N ASP A 34 -0.08 5.77 5.05
CA ASP A 34 -0.05 7.03 5.82
C ASP A 34 0.11 6.80 7.32
N TYR A 35 -0.46 5.71 7.85
CA TYR A 35 -0.44 5.39 9.28
C TYR A 35 0.23 4.04 9.49
N GLN A 36 1.27 4.02 10.29
CA GLN A 36 2.12 2.85 10.49
C GLN A 36 1.82 2.11 11.79
N ARG A 37 0.53 1.95 12.14
CA ARG A 37 0.13 1.12 13.28
C ARG A 37 0.69 -0.29 13.12
N PHE A 38 0.72 -0.78 11.88
CA PHE A 38 1.40 -2.01 11.52
C PHE A 38 2.62 -1.64 10.67
N TYR A 39 3.79 -1.69 11.26
CA TYR A 39 5.01 -1.18 10.64
C TYR A 39 5.31 -1.90 9.32
N GLY A 40 5.53 -1.13 8.29
CA GLY A 40 5.76 -1.63 6.93
C GLY A 40 4.52 -1.64 6.06
N TYR A 41 3.37 -1.19 6.60
CA TYR A 41 2.14 -1.08 5.84
C TYR A 41 2.39 -0.31 4.54
N THR A 42 2.10 -0.95 3.43
CA THR A 42 2.32 -0.44 2.08
C THR A 42 1.02 -0.57 1.28
N VAL A 43 0.82 0.34 0.35
CA VAL A 43 -0.35 0.33 -0.53
C VAL A 43 0.12 0.23 -1.98
N PHE A 44 -0.52 -0.64 -2.77
CA PHE A 44 -0.28 -0.73 -4.20
C PHE A 44 -1.53 -0.25 -4.93
N ILE A 45 -1.43 0.92 -5.54
CA ILE A 45 -2.55 1.63 -6.15
C ILE A 45 -2.65 1.25 -7.62
N CYS A 46 -3.83 0.79 -8.06
CA CYS A 46 -4.09 0.49 -9.47
C CYS A 46 -4.08 1.77 -10.30
N LYS A 47 -3.40 1.75 -11.45
CA LYS A 47 -3.37 2.91 -12.37
C LYS A 47 -4.74 3.20 -12.98
N GLN A 48 -5.53 2.15 -13.22
CA GLN A 48 -6.85 2.32 -13.83
C GLN A 48 -7.90 2.61 -12.76
N HIS A 49 -8.78 3.55 -13.05
CA HIS A 49 -9.91 3.85 -12.18
C HIS A 49 -10.97 2.77 -12.36
N ALA A 50 -10.91 1.76 -11.51
CA ALA A 50 -11.86 0.64 -11.50
C ALA A 50 -12.08 0.20 -10.07
N SER A 51 -13.26 -0.30 -9.77
CA SER A 51 -13.59 -0.73 -8.42
C SER A 51 -13.41 -2.24 -8.22
N GLU A 52 -13.40 -3.02 -9.31
CA GLU A 52 -13.36 -4.47 -9.21
C GLU A 52 -12.35 -5.07 -10.19
N LEU A 53 -11.71 -6.15 -9.77
CA LEU A 53 -10.74 -6.86 -10.62
C LEU A 53 -11.35 -7.29 -11.97
N PHE A 54 -12.59 -7.77 -11.96
CA PHE A 54 -13.24 -8.27 -13.17
C PHE A 54 -13.58 -7.17 -14.19
N GLN A 55 -13.44 -5.90 -13.81
CA GLN A 55 -13.64 -4.76 -14.73
C GLN A 55 -12.40 -4.47 -15.56
N LEU A 56 -11.24 -5.00 -15.14
CA LEU A 56 -9.99 -4.79 -15.85
C LEU A 56 -9.88 -5.73 -17.06
N GLU A 57 -9.26 -5.26 -18.14
CA GLU A 57 -8.92 -6.11 -19.26
C GLU A 57 -7.97 -7.20 -18.78
N ASN A 58 -8.09 -8.41 -19.32
CA ASN A 58 -7.45 -9.60 -18.76
C ASN A 58 -5.92 -9.48 -18.61
N ASP A 59 -5.24 -8.99 -19.65
CA ASP A 59 -3.77 -8.88 -19.58
C ASP A 59 -3.33 -7.90 -18.52
N PHE A 60 -4.00 -6.76 -18.40
CA PHE A 60 -3.72 -5.78 -17.36
C PHE A 60 -4.02 -6.36 -15.98
N LYS A 61 -5.15 -7.04 -15.82
CA LYS A 61 -5.56 -7.65 -14.57
C LYS A 61 -4.51 -8.66 -14.08
N MET A 62 -4.07 -9.54 -14.96
CA MET A 62 -3.09 -10.57 -14.60
C MET A 62 -1.75 -9.92 -14.21
N LYS A 63 -1.34 -8.89 -14.93
CA LYS A 63 -0.12 -8.15 -14.60
C LYS A 63 -0.26 -7.43 -13.26
N TYR A 64 -1.42 -6.83 -13.00
CA TYR A 64 -1.70 -6.15 -11.73
C TYR A 64 -1.60 -7.11 -10.54
N LEU A 65 -2.19 -8.31 -10.69
CA LEU A 65 -2.12 -9.34 -9.64
C LEU A 65 -0.68 -9.84 -9.44
N GLU A 66 0.06 -10.06 -10.53
CA GLU A 66 1.46 -10.45 -10.46
C GLU A 66 2.29 -9.38 -9.74
N GLU A 67 2.15 -8.13 -10.14
CA GLU A 67 2.90 -7.04 -9.53
C GLU A 67 2.54 -6.88 -8.06
N MET A 68 1.26 -7.02 -7.70
CA MET A 68 0.84 -6.98 -6.30
C MET A 68 1.56 -8.05 -5.48
N SER A 69 1.63 -9.28 -5.99
CA SER A 69 2.30 -10.38 -5.30
C SER A 69 3.80 -10.10 -5.13
N LEU A 70 4.45 -9.56 -6.16
CA LEU A 70 5.87 -9.21 -6.09
C LEU A 70 6.13 -8.05 -5.13
N VAL A 71 5.25 -7.06 -5.10
CA VAL A 71 5.34 -5.96 -4.14
C VAL A 71 5.23 -6.50 -2.71
N ALA A 72 4.28 -7.41 -2.48
CA ALA A 72 4.10 -8.02 -1.16
C ALA A 72 5.34 -8.79 -0.71
N GLU A 73 6.00 -9.50 -1.62
CA GLU A 73 7.27 -10.18 -1.33
C GLU A 73 8.35 -9.18 -0.93
N CYS A 74 8.45 -8.06 -1.65
CA CYS A 74 9.40 -7.00 -1.32
C CYS A 74 9.11 -6.38 0.05
N VAL A 75 7.84 -6.17 0.37
CA VAL A 75 7.43 -5.66 1.68
C VAL A 75 7.82 -6.64 2.79
N TYR A 76 7.58 -7.93 2.56
CA TYR A 76 7.96 -8.99 3.50
C TYR A 76 9.45 -8.98 3.80
N LYS A 77 10.27 -8.78 2.77
CA LYS A 77 11.74 -8.76 2.90
C LYS A 77 12.24 -7.45 3.51
N ALA A 78 11.61 -6.33 3.15
CA ALA A 78 12.01 -5.01 3.63
C ALA A 78 11.67 -4.82 5.11
N PHE A 79 10.52 -5.32 5.54
CA PHE A 79 9.98 -5.11 6.88
C PHE A 79 9.69 -6.48 7.52
N PRO A 80 10.69 -7.10 8.16
CA PRO A 80 10.57 -8.48 8.66
C PRO A 80 9.29 -8.72 9.46
N CYS A 81 8.58 -9.76 9.09
CA CYS A 81 7.27 -10.09 9.69
C CYS A 81 6.99 -11.59 9.57
N ASP A 82 5.92 -12.03 10.23
CA ASP A 82 5.53 -13.45 10.23
C ASP A 82 4.58 -13.77 9.08
N LYS A 83 3.77 -12.79 8.67
CA LYS A 83 2.72 -13.00 7.67
C LYS A 83 2.36 -11.68 7.01
N ILE A 84 2.03 -11.71 5.73
CA ILE A 84 1.42 -10.58 5.04
C ILE A 84 -0.08 -10.78 5.00
N HIS A 85 -0.83 -9.73 5.39
CA HIS A 85 -2.26 -9.67 5.13
C HIS A 85 -2.50 -8.80 3.92
N TYR A 86 -3.26 -9.33 2.98
CA TYR A 86 -3.62 -8.64 1.72
C TYR A 86 -5.09 -8.27 1.83
N GLU A 87 -5.42 -7.00 1.64
CA GLU A 87 -6.81 -6.57 1.69
C GLU A 87 -7.12 -5.66 0.51
N LEU A 88 -8.19 -5.99 -0.21
CA LEU A 88 -8.71 -5.18 -1.31
C LEU A 88 -10.07 -4.66 -0.88
N LEU A 89 -10.07 -3.46 -0.34
CA LEU A 89 -11.25 -2.84 0.27
C LEU A 89 -11.61 -1.57 -0.51
N GLY A 90 -12.56 -0.83 0.01
CA GLY A 90 -12.88 0.48 -0.51
C GLY A 90 -14.37 0.74 -0.56
N VAL A 91 -14.75 1.96 -0.18
CA VAL A 91 -16.14 2.43 -0.24
C VAL A 91 -16.12 3.92 -0.62
N GLY A 92 -17.20 4.39 -1.24
CA GLY A 92 -17.35 5.79 -1.56
C GLY A 92 -16.21 6.32 -2.44
N SER A 93 -15.56 7.40 -2.02
CA SER A 93 -14.47 8.02 -2.78
C SER A 93 -13.18 7.20 -2.81
N GLY A 94 -13.11 6.13 -2.03
CA GLY A 94 -11.96 5.24 -1.97
C GLY A 94 -12.17 3.90 -2.67
N VAL A 95 -13.18 3.77 -3.51
CA VAL A 95 -13.52 2.50 -4.16
C VAL A 95 -12.56 2.14 -5.30
N HIS A 96 -11.84 3.09 -5.88
CA HIS A 96 -10.79 2.84 -6.86
C HIS A 96 -9.76 1.86 -6.27
N MET A 97 -9.51 0.75 -6.95
CA MET A 97 -8.73 -0.35 -6.37
C MET A 97 -7.34 0.04 -5.90
N HIS A 98 -7.02 -0.41 -4.70
CA HIS A 98 -5.68 -0.33 -4.14
C HIS A 98 -5.54 -1.46 -3.13
N TRP A 99 -4.45 -2.21 -3.25
CA TRP A 99 -4.15 -3.29 -2.30
C TRP A 99 -3.54 -2.72 -1.04
N HIS A 100 -4.10 -3.11 0.11
CA HIS A 100 -3.48 -2.88 1.41
C HIS A 100 -2.59 -4.09 1.72
N ILE A 101 -1.33 -3.86 1.99
CA ILE A 101 -0.34 -4.90 2.27
C ILE A 101 0.19 -4.64 3.67
N PHE A 102 -0.23 -5.48 4.62
CA PHE A 102 0.10 -5.31 6.03
C PHE A 102 1.06 -6.39 6.51
N PRO A 103 2.30 -6.02 6.89
CA PRO A 103 3.16 -6.94 7.63
C PRO A 103 2.55 -7.19 9.00
N ARG A 104 2.36 -8.46 9.34
CA ARG A 104 1.79 -8.85 10.63
C ARG A 104 2.82 -9.64 11.43
N ARG A 105 2.85 -9.38 12.74
CA ARG A 105 3.79 -10.00 13.66
C ARG A 105 3.02 -10.53 14.84
N GLU A 106 3.49 -11.62 15.44
CA GLU A 106 2.85 -12.15 16.61
C GLU A 106 2.84 -11.10 17.73
N GLY A 107 1.69 -10.91 18.36
CA GLY A 107 1.54 -9.94 19.43
C GLY A 107 1.43 -8.49 18.99
N ASP A 108 1.31 -8.23 17.68
CA ASP A 108 1.20 -6.86 17.16
C ASP A 108 -0.16 -6.20 17.43
N SER A 109 -1.11 -6.98 17.91
CA SER A 109 -2.44 -6.49 18.27
C SER A 109 -2.98 -7.30 19.45
N PRO A 110 -3.68 -6.67 20.41
CA PRO A 110 -4.25 -7.38 21.55
C PRO A 110 -5.33 -8.38 21.15
N VAL A 111 -5.98 -8.16 20.01
CA VAL A 111 -6.99 -9.08 19.46
C VAL A 111 -6.43 -9.67 18.17
N LYS A 112 -6.33 -11.00 18.13
CA LYS A 112 -5.88 -11.70 16.91
C LYS A 112 -6.90 -11.53 15.80
N GLY A 113 -6.42 -11.36 14.58
CA GLY A 113 -7.28 -11.25 13.41
C GLY A 113 -6.89 -10.12 12.48
N PRO A 114 -7.79 -9.76 11.55
CA PRO A 114 -7.52 -8.71 10.57
C PRO A 114 -7.27 -7.35 11.21
N VAL A 115 -6.60 -6.48 10.47
CA VAL A 115 -6.24 -5.14 10.96
C VAL A 115 -7.46 -4.32 11.38
N TRP A 116 -8.63 -4.54 10.76
CA TRP A 116 -9.85 -3.80 11.10
C TRP A 116 -10.44 -4.18 12.46
N LYS A 117 -9.86 -5.15 13.16
CA LYS A 117 -10.18 -5.41 14.57
C LYS A 117 -9.57 -4.36 15.50
N VAL A 118 -8.58 -3.60 15.03
CA VAL A 118 -8.03 -2.48 15.77
C VAL A 118 -9.00 -1.31 15.68
N PRO A 119 -9.33 -0.64 16.79
CA PRO A 119 -10.23 0.53 16.75
C PRO A 119 -9.70 1.62 15.83
N LYS A 120 -10.63 2.31 15.14
CA LYS A 120 -10.26 3.38 14.20
C LYS A 120 -9.44 4.48 14.88
N GLU A 121 -9.75 4.81 16.12
CA GLU A 121 -9.04 5.83 16.89
C GLU A 121 -7.56 5.48 17.07
N GLU A 122 -7.27 4.20 17.20
CA GLU A 122 -5.87 3.73 17.29
C GLU A 122 -5.25 3.62 15.91
N MET A 123 -5.95 2.99 14.97
CA MET A 123 -5.44 2.75 13.62
C MET A 123 -5.01 4.04 12.93
N TYR A 124 -5.78 5.12 13.09
CA TYR A 124 -5.54 6.41 12.47
C TYR A 124 -5.03 7.46 13.44
N SER A 125 -4.39 7.04 14.53
CA SER A 125 -3.79 7.96 15.50
C SER A 125 -2.58 8.65 14.89
N GLU A 126 -2.44 9.96 15.15
CA GLU A 126 -1.31 10.76 14.68
C GLU A 126 0.05 10.20 15.12
N LYS A 127 0.09 9.49 16.26
CA LYS A 127 1.33 8.88 16.74
C LYS A 127 1.89 7.82 15.79
N TYR A 128 1.07 7.29 14.89
CA TYR A 128 1.50 6.30 13.90
C TYR A 128 1.85 6.90 12.55
N LYS A 129 1.74 8.22 12.39
CA LYS A 129 2.26 8.87 11.20
C LYS A 129 3.79 8.87 11.28
N PRO A 130 4.47 8.38 10.25
CA PRO A 130 5.94 8.42 10.26
C PRO A 130 6.43 9.87 10.18
N THR A 131 7.53 10.14 10.86
CA THR A 131 8.24 11.39 10.65
C THR A 131 8.84 11.39 9.25
N THR A 132 9.26 12.56 8.77
CA THR A 132 9.94 12.67 7.46
C THR A 132 11.13 11.73 7.38
N GLU A 133 11.94 11.65 8.43
CA GLU A 133 13.12 10.78 8.49
C GLU A 133 12.72 9.30 8.44
N GLN A 134 11.73 8.91 9.22
CA GLN A 134 11.24 7.53 9.24
C GLN A 134 10.69 7.14 7.86
N LEU A 135 9.93 8.04 7.23
CA LEU A 135 9.33 7.79 5.93
C LEU A 135 10.40 7.59 4.86
N GLU A 136 11.41 8.46 4.84
CA GLU A 136 12.51 8.35 3.87
C GLU A 136 13.29 7.05 4.06
N GLU A 137 13.53 6.65 5.32
CA GLU A 137 14.19 5.38 5.62
C GLU A 137 13.36 4.19 5.11
N MET A 138 12.06 4.19 5.36
CA MET A 138 11.17 3.12 4.89
C MET A 138 11.14 3.04 3.37
N LYS A 139 11.09 4.18 2.70
CA LYS A 139 11.11 4.26 1.23
C LYS A 139 12.41 3.69 0.68
N GLU A 140 13.54 4.00 1.31
CA GLU A 140 14.85 3.50 0.90
C GLU A 140 14.93 1.98 1.07
N ILE A 141 14.52 1.46 2.23
CA ILE A 141 14.55 0.03 2.51
C ILE A 141 13.67 -0.74 1.51
N LEU A 142 12.46 -0.29 1.30
CA LEU A 142 11.54 -0.93 0.37
C LEU A 142 12.03 -0.77 -1.08
N GLY A 143 12.51 0.42 -1.43
CA GLY A 143 13.04 0.69 -2.77
C GLY A 143 14.16 -0.26 -3.16
N LYS A 144 15.06 -0.59 -2.23
CA LYS A 144 16.16 -1.53 -2.48
C LYS A 144 15.63 -2.93 -2.82
N GLU A 145 14.59 -3.39 -2.11
CA GLU A 145 14.00 -4.69 -2.41
C GLU A 145 13.27 -4.67 -3.76
N LEU A 146 12.55 -3.59 -4.06
CA LEU A 146 11.89 -3.42 -5.35
C LEU A 146 12.89 -3.41 -6.51
N ASP A 147 14.05 -2.78 -6.33
CA ASP A 147 15.11 -2.71 -7.35
C ASP A 147 15.65 -4.10 -7.73
N LYS A 148 15.58 -5.07 -6.81
CA LYS A 148 16.03 -6.44 -7.09
C LYS A 148 15.06 -7.20 -8.01
N VAL A 149 13.81 -6.76 -8.08
CA VAL A 149 12.73 -7.43 -8.80
C VAL A 149 12.30 -6.64 -10.03
N PHE A 150 12.26 -5.33 -9.94
CA PHE A 150 11.79 -4.43 -11.00
C PHE A 150 12.93 -3.53 -11.46
N ASN A 151 13.27 -3.64 -12.72
CA ASN A 151 14.35 -2.83 -13.31
C ASN A 151 13.82 -1.58 -13.98
#